data_ce137e06177c9bcc6fddfad48a11efc6
#
_entry.id   ce137e06177c9bcc6fddfad48a11efc6
#
_cell.length_a   1.000
_cell.length_b   1.000
_cell.length_c   1.000
_cell.angle_alpha   90.00
_cell.angle_beta   90.00
_cell.angle_gamma   90.00
#
_symmetry.space_group_name_H-M   'P 1'
#
loop_
_entity.id
_entity.type
_entity.pdbx_description
1 polymer ?
#
loop_
_entity_poly.entity_id
_entity_poly.type
_entity_poly.pdbx_seq_one_letter_code
_entity_poly.pdbx_strand_id
1 'polypeptide(L)'
;EYVPVAGSSVNNPIDAFPPSEYLDEMLRLIATAEGMDMVFMSPMIDRSRWQQPNSPDKDDSKDGENTRETVVNEIARQMKRLQDDTGTPVIGVIRGGGMARMMGIDSDDFLVSTYRQGIGSFSSVSRAARTVTQLLQWRENRQGLPDLS
;
A
#
# COMPACT_ATOMS: atom_id res chain seq x y z
N GLU A 1 15.38 -0.05 -17.48
CA GLU A 1 14.62 1.16 -17.11
C GLU A 1 13.17 0.74 -16.88
N TYR A 2 12.71 0.77 -15.62
CA TYR A 2 11.39 0.21 -15.22
C TYR A 2 10.26 1.26 -15.27
N VAL A 3 10.58 2.52 -15.50
CA VAL A 3 9.62 3.63 -15.39
C VAL A 3 9.49 4.35 -16.73
N PRO A 4 8.27 4.47 -17.29
CA PRO A 4 8.06 5.29 -18.47
C PRO A 4 8.49 6.73 -18.22
N VAL A 5 9.23 7.31 -19.17
CA VAL A 5 9.78 8.67 -19.02
C VAL A 5 8.67 9.74 -19.03
N ALA A 6 7.58 9.49 -19.75
CA ALA A 6 6.48 10.45 -19.87
C ALA A 6 5.39 10.21 -18.83
N GLY A 7 5.06 11.22 -18.06
CA GLY A 7 3.95 11.22 -17.10
C GLY A 7 4.24 10.51 -15.76
N SER A 8 5.51 10.14 -15.52
CA SER A 8 5.91 9.52 -14.25
C SER A 8 6.83 10.43 -13.45
N SER A 9 6.67 10.47 -12.14
CA SER A 9 7.61 11.10 -11.22
C SER A 9 8.49 10.04 -10.58
N VAL A 10 9.81 10.18 -10.73
CA VAL A 10 10.82 9.32 -10.07
C VAL A 10 11.37 9.94 -8.79
N ASN A 11 10.90 11.14 -8.45
CA ASN A 11 11.21 11.79 -7.19
C ASN A 11 10.14 11.45 -6.14
N ASN A 12 10.42 11.72 -4.89
CA ASN A 12 9.43 11.53 -3.81
C ASN A 12 8.40 12.68 -3.80
N PRO A 13 7.08 12.42 -3.91
CA PRO A 13 6.47 11.09 -4.03
C PRO A 13 6.71 10.46 -5.42
N ILE A 14 6.95 9.14 -5.42
CA ILE A 14 7.10 8.38 -6.66
C ILE A 14 5.70 8.09 -7.21
N ASP A 15 5.43 8.60 -8.41
CA ASP A 15 4.21 8.32 -9.18
C ASP A 15 4.61 7.59 -10.46
N ALA A 16 4.76 6.28 -10.35
CA ALA A 16 5.21 5.43 -11.43
C ALA A 16 4.34 4.17 -11.52
N PHE A 17 4.05 3.75 -12.73
CA PHE A 17 3.29 2.55 -13.03
C PHE A 17 4.17 1.58 -13.84
N PRO A 18 5.07 0.84 -13.17
CA PRO A 18 5.87 -0.16 -13.86
C PRO A 18 4.97 -1.31 -14.33
N PRO A 19 5.38 -2.08 -15.35
CA PRO A 19 4.80 -3.37 -15.63
C PRO A 19 4.76 -4.23 -14.37
N SER A 20 3.71 -5.06 -14.23
CA SER A 20 3.45 -5.82 -13.01
C SER A 20 4.59 -6.73 -12.59
N GLU A 21 5.36 -7.24 -13.56
CA GLU A 21 6.52 -8.09 -13.32
C GLU A 21 7.67 -7.36 -12.60
N TYR A 22 7.75 -6.04 -12.68
CA TYR A 22 8.81 -5.22 -12.05
C TYR A 22 8.34 -4.51 -10.79
N LEU A 23 7.06 -4.59 -10.43
CA LEU A 23 6.50 -3.84 -9.31
C LEU A 23 7.18 -4.21 -7.98
N ASP A 24 7.33 -5.50 -7.70
CA ASP A 24 7.92 -5.97 -6.45
C ASP A 24 9.40 -5.57 -6.35
N GLU A 25 10.15 -5.64 -7.46
CA GLU A 25 11.54 -5.21 -7.50
C GLU A 25 11.67 -3.70 -7.31
N MET A 26 10.83 -2.91 -7.95
CA MET A 26 10.80 -1.46 -7.78
C MET A 26 10.49 -1.07 -6.32
N LEU A 27 9.49 -1.70 -5.71
CA LEU A 27 9.13 -1.45 -4.32
C LEU A 27 10.27 -1.80 -3.35
N ARG A 28 11.00 -2.90 -3.60
CA ARG A 28 12.19 -3.25 -2.82
C ARG A 28 13.29 -2.21 -2.96
N LEU A 29 13.60 -1.78 -4.18
CA LEU A 29 14.62 -0.75 -4.43
C LEU A 29 14.27 0.55 -3.69
N ILE A 30 12.99 0.96 -3.70
CA ILE A 30 12.52 2.12 -2.95
C ILE A 30 12.71 1.91 -1.44
N ALA A 31 12.24 0.77 -0.91
CA ALA A 31 12.26 0.50 0.52
C ALA A 31 13.67 0.33 1.09
N THR A 32 14.64 -0.10 0.26
CA THR A 32 16.04 -0.28 0.67
C THR A 32 16.95 0.87 0.28
N ALA A 33 16.41 1.95 -0.30
CA ALA A 33 17.20 3.12 -0.67
C ALA A 33 17.80 3.80 0.56
N GLU A 34 19.01 4.33 0.42
CA GLU A 34 19.68 5.07 1.48
C GLU A 34 18.84 6.24 1.98
N GLY A 35 18.68 6.36 3.29
CA GLY A 35 17.86 7.41 3.91
C GLY A 35 16.36 7.14 3.90
N MET A 36 15.93 5.93 3.52
CA MET A 36 14.51 5.54 3.57
C MET A 36 14.17 4.94 4.94
N ASP A 37 13.47 5.70 5.78
CA ASP A 37 13.04 5.25 7.11
C ASP A 37 11.70 4.51 7.09
N MET A 38 10.84 4.80 6.12
CA MET A 38 9.52 4.17 5.95
C MET A 38 8.94 4.43 4.55
N VAL A 39 8.02 3.58 4.14
CA VAL A 39 7.30 3.71 2.86
C VAL A 39 5.81 3.96 3.11
N PHE A 40 5.29 5.06 2.58
CA PHE A 40 3.85 5.28 2.47
C PHE A 40 3.39 4.73 1.12
N MET A 41 2.62 3.66 1.15
CA MET A 41 2.17 2.98 -0.05
C MET A 41 0.67 3.20 -0.27
N SER A 42 0.32 3.82 -1.39
CA SER A 42 -1.06 3.84 -1.88
C SER A 42 -1.30 2.64 -2.78
N PRO A 43 -2.44 1.93 -2.66
CA PRO A 43 -2.70 0.77 -3.49
C PRO A 43 -2.58 1.12 -4.98
N MET A 44 -1.66 0.46 -5.64
CA MET A 44 -1.53 0.47 -7.09
C MET A 44 -2.17 -0.82 -7.61
N ILE A 45 -3.26 -0.67 -8.34
CA ILE A 45 -3.94 -1.83 -8.93
C ILE A 45 -3.61 -1.85 -10.41
N ASP A 46 -2.89 -2.87 -10.80
CA ASP A 46 -2.71 -3.18 -12.21
C ASP A 46 -4.04 -3.66 -12.80
N ARG A 47 -4.69 -2.75 -13.53
CA ARG A 47 -5.95 -3.03 -14.24
C ARG A 47 -5.82 -4.19 -15.22
N SER A 48 -4.65 -4.44 -15.79
CA SER A 48 -4.46 -5.49 -16.79
C SER A 48 -4.63 -6.88 -16.20
N ARG A 49 -4.34 -7.07 -14.92
CA ARG A 49 -4.57 -8.34 -14.20
C ARG A 49 -6.06 -8.64 -13.95
N TRP A 50 -6.90 -7.58 -13.92
CA TRP A 50 -8.31 -7.70 -13.53
C TRP A 50 -9.28 -7.54 -14.71
N GLN A 51 -8.79 -7.01 -15.82
CA GLN A 51 -9.52 -6.93 -17.07
C GLN A 51 -9.13 -8.11 -17.99
N GLN A 52 -9.41 -9.34 -17.59
CA GLN A 52 -9.51 -10.42 -18.58
C GLN A 52 -10.91 -10.35 -19.22
N PRO A 53 -11.02 -9.89 -20.49
CA PRO A 53 -12.32 -9.64 -21.12
C PRO A 53 -13.07 -10.88 -21.56
N ASN A 54 -12.53 -12.08 -21.36
CA ASN A 54 -13.06 -13.29 -21.98
C ASN A 54 -13.12 -14.47 -21.01
N SER A 55 -13.97 -14.38 -19.97
CA SER A 55 -14.62 -15.56 -19.41
C SER A 55 -16.08 -15.52 -19.81
N PRO A 56 -16.53 -16.42 -20.70
CA PRO A 56 -17.92 -16.42 -21.22
C PRO A 56 -18.99 -16.88 -20.21
N ASP A 57 -18.61 -17.19 -18.96
CA ASP A 57 -19.52 -17.67 -17.91
C ASP A 57 -19.40 -16.83 -16.63
N LYS A 58 -19.79 -15.58 -16.67
CA LYS A 58 -19.97 -14.79 -15.44
C LYS A 58 -21.44 -14.55 -15.17
N ASP A 59 -21.96 -15.29 -14.22
CA ASP A 59 -23.17 -14.94 -13.47
C ASP A 59 -22.81 -13.73 -12.57
N ASP A 60 -23.26 -12.55 -12.98
CA ASP A 60 -22.81 -11.23 -12.54
C ASP A 60 -23.08 -10.88 -11.06
N SER A 61 -23.65 -11.77 -10.25
CA SER A 61 -24.19 -11.39 -8.93
C SER A 61 -23.41 -11.89 -7.72
N LYS A 62 -22.50 -12.87 -7.86
CA LYS A 62 -21.73 -13.41 -6.72
C LYS A 62 -20.21 -13.32 -6.86
N ASP A 63 -19.68 -13.17 -8.07
CA ASP A 63 -18.23 -13.15 -8.30
C ASP A 63 -17.59 -11.78 -8.02
N GLY A 64 -18.36 -10.69 -8.02
CA GLY A 64 -17.83 -9.35 -7.84
C GLY A 64 -17.31 -9.09 -6.41
N GLU A 65 -17.97 -9.61 -5.41
CA GLU A 65 -17.60 -9.41 -4.00
C GLU A 65 -16.38 -10.25 -3.61
N ASN A 66 -16.34 -11.49 -4.06
CA ASN A 66 -15.22 -12.40 -3.85
C ASN A 66 -13.93 -11.90 -4.56
N THR A 67 -14.07 -11.31 -5.74
CA THR A 67 -12.95 -10.71 -6.48
C THR A 67 -12.38 -9.49 -5.78
N ARG A 68 -13.23 -8.64 -5.19
CA ARG A 68 -12.81 -7.42 -4.46
C ARG A 68 -12.03 -7.75 -3.19
N GLU A 69 -12.56 -8.65 -2.37
CA GLU A 69 -11.88 -9.11 -1.16
C GLU A 69 -10.52 -9.73 -1.50
N THR A 70 -10.43 -10.49 -2.57
CA THR A 70 -9.17 -11.09 -3.04
C THR A 70 -8.14 -10.03 -3.41
N VAL A 71 -8.54 -8.96 -4.12
CA VAL A 71 -7.65 -7.86 -4.51
C VAL A 71 -7.07 -7.14 -3.28
N VAL A 72 -7.97 -6.76 -2.38
CA VAL A 72 -7.58 -6.01 -1.17
C VAL A 72 -6.65 -6.83 -0.29
N ASN A 73 -6.95 -8.13 -0.14
CA ASN A 73 -6.10 -9.05 0.61
C ASN A 73 -4.73 -9.26 -0.04
N GLU A 74 -4.64 -9.28 -1.39
CA GLU A 74 -3.36 -9.40 -2.08
C GLU A 74 -2.49 -8.16 -1.92
N ILE A 75 -3.09 -6.96 -2.00
CA ILE A 75 -2.38 -5.71 -1.72
C ILE A 75 -1.84 -5.71 -0.28
N ALA A 76 -2.66 -6.10 0.69
CA ALA A 76 -2.23 -6.16 2.09
C ALA A 76 -1.07 -7.16 2.29
N ARG A 77 -1.12 -8.32 1.63
CA ARG A 77 -0.01 -9.29 1.65
C ARG A 77 1.24 -8.75 0.96
N GLN A 78 1.11 -8.03 -0.14
CA GLN A 78 2.26 -7.40 -0.83
C GLN A 78 2.96 -6.39 0.10
N MET A 79 2.19 -5.53 0.78
CA MET A 79 2.73 -4.59 1.77
C MET A 79 3.46 -5.33 2.90
N LYS A 80 2.87 -6.42 3.39
CA LYS A 80 3.48 -7.23 4.45
C LYS A 80 4.78 -7.89 3.99
N ARG A 81 4.79 -8.50 2.80
CA ARG A 81 6.01 -9.07 2.21
C ARG A 81 7.11 -8.02 2.07
N LEU A 82 6.78 -6.84 1.54
CA LEU A 82 7.75 -5.77 1.39
C LEU A 82 8.38 -5.38 2.74
N GLN A 83 7.55 -5.21 3.77
CA GLN A 83 8.03 -4.89 5.11
C GLN A 83 8.91 -5.99 5.70
N ASP A 84 8.50 -7.26 5.57
CA ASP A 84 9.24 -8.40 6.12
C ASP A 84 10.58 -8.62 5.40
N ASP A 85 10.59 -8.44 4.08
CA ASP A 85 11.77 -8.67 3.25
C ASP A 85 12.83 -7.56 3.39
N THR A 86 12.40 -6.34 3.67
CA THR A 86 13.30 -5.17 3.70
C THR A 86 13.59 -4.66 5.12
N GLY A 87 12.75 -5.01 6.09
CA GLY A 87 12.77 -4.44 7.43
C GLY A 87 12.30 -2.99 7.51
N THR A 88 11.95 -2.37 6.38
CA THR A 88 11.48 -0.99 6.31
C THR A 88 9.98 -0.93 6.59
N PRO A 89 9.52 -0.14 7.58
CA PRO A 89 8.11 -0.01 7.89
C PRO A 89 7.29 0.43 6.66
N VAL A 90 6.19 -0.27 6.40
CA VAL A 90 5.25 0.06 5.33
C VAL A 90 3.94 0.53 5.92
N ILE A 91 3.45 1.66 5.43
CA ILE A 91 2.19 2.27 5.87
C ILE A 91 1.25 2.37 4.67
N GLY A 92 0.07 1.76 4.79
CA GLY A 92 -0.97 1.84 3.78
C GLY A 92 -1.70 3.19 3.82
N VAL A 93 -1.92 3.78 2.65
CA VAL A 93 -2.74 4.98 2.54
C VAL A 93 -3.78 4.79 1.44
N ILE A 94 -5.05 4.74 1.81
CA ILE A 94 -6.13 4.71 0.84
C ILE A 94 -6.80 6.08 0.75
N ARG A 95 -6.75 6.70 -0.40
CA ARG A 95 -7.52 7.93 -0.63
C ARG A 95 -8.97 7.56 -0.90
N GLY A 96 -9.83 7.83 0.07
CA GLY A 96 -11.28 7.80 -0.16
C GLY A 96 -11.64 8.81 -1.24
N GLY A 97 -12.05 8.36 -2.41
CA GLY A 97 -12.38 9.22 -3.55
C GLY A 97 -12.52 8.43 -4.85
N GLY A 98 -12.72 9.13 -5.96
CA GLY A 98 -13.09 8.55 -7.25
C GLY A 98 -12.26 7.35 -7.73
N MET A 99 -10.95 7.34 -7.46
CA MET A 99 -10.06 6.25 -7.90
C MET A 99 -10.36 4.94 -7.15
N ALA A 100 -10.48 4.96 -5.83
CA ALA A 100 -10.81 3.76 -5.04
C ALA A 100 -12.20 3.22 -5.43
N ARG A 101 -13.18 4.12 -5.60
CA ARG A 101 -14.53 3.75 -6.07
C ARG A 101 -14.52 3.22 -7.51
N MET A 102 -13.74 3.82 -8.41
CA MET A 102 -13.58 3.29 -9.78
C MET A 102 -12.97 1.88 -9.80
N MET A 103 -12.16 1.56 -8.81
CA MET A 103 -11.53 0.25 -8.66
C MET A 103 -12.39 -0.73 -7.86
N GLY A 104 -13.54 -0.28 -7.33
CA GLY A 104 -14.42 -1.09 -6.51
C GLY A 104 -13.81 -1.46 -5.15
N ILE A 105 -12.77 -0.74 -4.70
CA ILE A 105 -12.17 -0.94 -3.38
C ILE A 105 -12.92 -0.10 -2.38
N ASP A 106 -13.47 -0.75 -1.37
CA ASP A 106 -13.96 -0.09 -0.19
C ASP A 106 -12.77 0.29 0.72
N SER A 107 -12.80 1.51 1.25
CA SER A 107 -11.76 1.99 2.16
C SER A 107 -11.70 1.16 3.44
N ASP A 108 -12.86 0.71 3.92
CA ASP A 108 -12.95 -0.05 5.17
C ASP A 108 -12.40 -1.46 4.98
N ASP A 109 -12.70 -2.12 3.85
CA ASP A 109 -12.13 -3.42 3.50
C ASP A 109 -10.59 -3.37 3.43
N PHE A 110 -10.05 -2.31 2.83
CA PHE A 110 -8.61 -2.10 2.79
C PHE A 110 -8.00 -1.94 4.19
N LEU A 111 -8.60 -1.09 5.03
CA LEU A 111 -8.13 -0.88 6.40
C LEU A 111 -8.18 -2.16 7.24
N VAL A 112 -9.25 -2.95 7.10
CA VAL A 112 -9.39 -4.23 7.80
C VAL A 112 -8.36 -5.25 7.32
N SER A 113 -8.16 -5.37 6.00
CA SER A 113 -7.21 -6.33 5.45
C SER A 113 -5.76 -6.01 5.82
N THR A 114 -5.36 -4.76 5.74
CA THR A 114 -4.02 -4.33 6.15
C THR A 114 -3.81 -4.51 7.66
N TYR A 115 -4.81 -4.18 8.47
CA TYR A 115 -4.76 -4.43 9.93
C TYR A 115 -4.55 -5.91 10.26
N ARG A 116 -5.25 -6.82 9.57
CA ARG A 116 -5.08 -8.27 9.75
C ARG A 116 -3.68 -8.76 9.42
N GLN A 117 -2.96 -8.06 8.55
CA GLN A 117 -1.56 -8.31 8.21
C GLN A 117 -0.55 -7.58 9.12
N GLY A 118 -1.03 -6.83 10.11
CA GLY A 118 -0.15 -6.03 10.99
C GLY A 118 0.43 -4.78 10.31
N ILE A 119 -0.20 -4.31 9.24
CA ILE A 119 0.18 -3.09 8.54
C ILE A 119 -0.70 -1.93 8.99
N GLY A 120 -0.08 -0.86 9.48
CA GLY A 120 -0.79 0.38 9.79
C GLY A 120 -1.31 1.05 8.52
N SER A 121 -2.59 1.43 8.51
CA SER A 121 -3.18 2.06 7.33
C SER A 121 -4.09 3.22 7.68
N PHE A 122 -4.18 4.18 6.77
CA PHE A 122 -4.88 5.45 7.00
C PHE A 122 -5.65 5.90 5.76
N SER A 123 -6.71 6.66 5.99
CA SER A 123 -7.54 7.24 4.93
C SER A 123 -6.91 8.47 4.24
N SER A 124 -5.75 8.95 4.70
CA SER A 124 -5.00 10.02 4.03
C SER A 124 -3.53 10.05 4.47
N VAL A 125 -2.67 10.56 3.58
CA VAL A 125 -1.24 10.79 3.88
C VAL A 125 -1.07 11.72 5.09
N SER A 126 -1.88 12.77 5.19
CA SER A 126 -1.79 13.73 6.30
C SER A 126 -2.10 13.09 7.66
N ARG A 127 -3.06 12.17 7.73
CA ARG A 127 -3.35 11.42 8.96
C ARG A 127 -2.22 10.46 9.30
N ALA A 128 -1.72 9.73 8.29
CA ALA A 128 -0.58 8.84 8.47
C ALA A 128 0.64 9.60 8.99
N ALA A 129 1.04 10.68 8.33
CA ALA A 129 2.18 11.49 8.72
C ALA A 129 2.05 12.04 10.15
N ARG A 130 0.88 12.58 10.51
CA ARG A 130 0.61 13.08 11.88
C ARG A 130 0.77 11.98 12.91
N THR A 131 0.20 10.81 12.67
CA THR A 131 0.27 9.67 13.61
C THR A 131 1.71 9.21 13.77
N VAL A 132 2.46 9.07 12.68
CA VAL A 132 3.88 8.68 12.72
C VAL A 132 4.70 9.71 13.50
N THR A 133 4.50 11.01 13.26
CA THR A 133 5.18 12.06 14.01
C THR A 133 4.91 11.96 15.50
N GLN A 134 3.64 11.74 15.89
CA GLN A 134 3.29 11.58 17.31
C GLN A 134 3.92 10.32 17.93
N LEU A 135 3.98 9.21 17.21
CA LEU A 135 4.64 7.99 17.69
C LEU A 135 6.14 8.18 17.86
N LEU A 136 6.81 8.88 16.93
CA LEU A 136 8.24 9.18 17.05
C LEU A 136 8.52 10.07 18.25
N GLN A 137 7.75 11.15 18.43
CA GLN A 137 7.84 12.04 19.59
C GLN A 137 7.60 11.28 20.92
N TRP A 138 6.59 10.41 20.94
CA TRP A 138 6.32 9.59 22.12
C TRP A 138 7.49 8.65 22.43
N ARG A 139 8.09 8.01 21.42
CA ARG A 139 9.26 7.14 21.57
C ARG A 139 10.46 7.92 22.13
N GLU A 140 10.75 9.09 21.55
CA GLU A 140 11.83 9.96 22.01
C GLU A 140 11.64 10.39 23.47
N ASN A 141 10.44 10.80 23.83
CA ASN A 141 10.10 11.18 25.20
C ASN A 141 10.22 10.01 26.20
N ARG A 142 10.01 8.78 25.76
CA ARG A 142 10.16 7.57 26.60
C ARG A 142 11.60 7.12 26.80
N GLN A 143 12.47 7.39 25.86
CA GLN A 143 13.90 7.02 26.00
C GLN A 143 14.60 7.73 27.15
N GLY A 144 14.02 8.80 27.71
CA GLY A 144 14.51 9.51 28.90
C GLY A 144 13.86 9.09 30.23
N LEU A 145 12.90 8.15 30.22
CA LEU A 145 12.25 7.69 31.44
C LEU A 145 12.93 6.41 31.94
N PRO A 146 13.15 6.28 33.27
CA PRO A 146 13.67 5.03 33.85
C PRO A 146 12.69 3.89 33.58
N ASP A 147 13.25 2.71 33.26
CA ASP A 147 12.48 1.48 33.12
C ASP A 147 11.68 1.23 34.40
N LEU A 148 10.37 1.32 34.30
CA LEU A 148 9.44 0.97 35.37
C LEU A 148 9.11 -0.54 35.25
N SER A 149 10.15 -1.40 35.25
CA SER A 149 9.98 -2.85 35.38
C SER A 149 9.95 -3.27 36.83
#